data_c9ca32b261df400b58f855c239a14843
#
_entry.id   c9ca32b261df400b58f855c239a14843
#
_cell.length_a   1.000
_cell.length_b   1.000
_cell.length_c   1.000
_cell.angle_alpha   90.00
_cell.angle_beta   90.00
_cell.angle_gamma   90.00
#
_symmetry.space_group_name_H-M   'P 1'
#
loop_
_entity.id
_entity.type
_entity.pdbx_description
1 polymer ?
#
loop_
_entity_poly.entity_id
_entity_poly.type
_entity_poly.pdbx_seq_one_letter_code
_entity_poly.pdbx_strand_id
1 'polypeptide(L)'
;MKNKSQLLITLFLILLTSITFAQHLKSSGVNARLFLGSGKNQPLVVGLGGSEGGNAWASDYWKKTRDQFIERGYAFLAIGYFASEGAPDTLNKIEIEKIHDAIVLARENPLVNAQRTAIIGGSRGGDLALLLGSYYCDINCIVGIVASHVSFPGHTAHFSTSAWQYKGVALPYVPVNEESVPALMKRDLRGAFEAMLKDTVAEKNAFIKVERINGPVFLLSATKDEVCPSQQMADKMMQRLKENQFNYPYQHVAIEGGHAEPFKHFKLVFDFLEKNFL
;
A
#
# COMPACT_ATOMS: atom_id res chain seq x y z
N MET A 1 60.79 -41.03 5.18
CA MET A 1 59.44 -41.02 5.74
C MET A 1 58.97 -39.54 5.73
N LYS A 2 58.10 -39.16 4.83
CA LYS A 2 57.59 -37.77 4.71
C LYS A 2 56.21 -37.70 5.36
N ASN A 3 56.12 -36.98 6.50
CA ASN A 3 54.83 -36.65 7.13
C ASN A 3 54.10 -35.61 6.29
N LYS A 4 52.94 -35.97 5.75
CA LYS A 4 51.98 -35.03 5.16
C LYS A 4 51.03 -34.55 6.27
N SER A 5 51.22 -33.32 6.74
CA SER A 5 50.24 -32.62 7.55
C SER A 5 49.06 -32.23 6.65
N GLN A 6 47.91 -32.85 6.85
CA GLN A 6 46.64 -32.41 6.27
C GLN A 6 46.12 -31.26 7.12
N LEU A 7 46.08 -30.06 6.52
CA LEU A 7 45.44 -28.87 7.09
C LEU A 7 43.95 -28.97 6.84
N LEU A 8 43.18 -29.29 7.88
CA LEU A 8 41.71 -29.27 7.86
C LEU A 8 41.26 -27.81 7.98
N ILE A 9 40.83 -27.21 6.86
CA ILE A 9 40.18 -25.91 6.87
C ILE A 9 38.71 -26.16 7.19
N THR A 10 38.29 -25.90 8.43
CA THR A 10 36.89 -25.90 8.85
C THR A 10 36.28 -24.60 8.43
N LEU A 11 35.48 -24.64 7.36
CA LEU A 11 34.66 -23.50 6.89
C LEU A 11 33.53 -23.29 7.90
N PHE A 12 33.67 -22.29 8.78
CA PHE A 12 32.59 -21.85 9.68
C PHE A 12 31.58 -21.06 8.85
N LEU A 13 30.50 -21.70 8.45
CA LEU A 13 29.32 -21.00 7.86
C LEU A 13 28.64 -20.24 9.02
N ILE A 14 28.94 -18.95 9.14
CA ILE A 14 28.20 -18.06 10.03
C ILE A 14 26.84 -17.86 9.38
N LEU A 15 25.81 -18.58 9.85
CA LEU A 15 24.41 -18.22 9.59
C LEU A 15 24.18 -16.85 10.27
N LEU A 16 24.26 -15.78 9.48
CA LEU A 16 23.75 -14.47 9.87
C LEU A 16 22.23 -14.58 9.99
N THR A 17 21.75 -14.93 11.18
CA THR A 17 20.33 -14.75 11.49
C THR A 17 20.06 -13.26 11.48
N SER A 18 19.30 -12.81 10.48
CA SER A 18 18.84 -11.42 10.41
C SER A 18 17.99 -11.12 11.64
N ILE A 19 18.57 -10.40 12.60
CA ILE A 19 17.83 -9.96 13.78
C ILE A 19 16.93 -8.84 13.34
N THR A 20 15.63 -9.10 13.28
CA THR A 20 14.61 -8.07 13.00
C THR A 20 14.22 -7.41 14.31
N PHE A 21 14.43 -6.10 14.41
CA PHE A 21 13.95 -5.30 15.54
C PHE A 21 12.60 -4.69 15.18
N ALA A 22 11.58 -4.98 15.98
CA ALA A 22 10.27 -4.35 15.87
C ALA A 22 10.15 -3.22 16.90
N GLN A 23 9.83 -2.02 16.45
CA GLN A 23 9.64 -0.83 17.30
C GLN A 23 8.22 -0.29 17.11
N HIS A 24 7.48 -0.11 18.21
CA HIS A 24 6.24 0.65 18.22
C HIS A 24 6.56 2.15 18.13
N LEU A 25 6.00 2.83 17.14
CA LEU A 25 6.11 4.29 17.01
C LEU A 25 4.91 4.94 17.68
N LYS A 26 5.15 5.92 18.56
CA LYS A 26 4.09 6.70 19.21
C LYS A 26 3.60 7.79 18.25
N SER A 27 2.71 7.44 17.34
CA SER A 27 2.06 8.36 16.41
C SER A 27 0.56 8.43 16.73
N SER A 28 0.01 9.64 16.76
CA SER A 28 -1.42 9.84 17.05
C SER A 28 -2.29 9.43 15.87
N GLY A 29 -3.38 8.74 16.14
CA GLY A 29 -4.41 8.39 15.14
C GLY A 29 -4.07 7.18 14.26
N VAL A 30 -2.96 6.49 14.53
CA VAL A 30 -2.57 5.26 13.82
C VAL A 30 -1.83 4.28 14.73
N ASN A 31 -1.88 3.01 14.39
CA ASN A 31 -1.01 1.98 14.97
C ASN A 31 0.20 1.77 14.05
N ALA A 32 1.38 2.21 14.45
CA ALA A 32 2.58 2.16 13.62
C ALA A 32 3.65 1.25 14.21
N ARG A 33 4.14 0.27 13.43
CA ARG A 33 5.23 -0.65 13.82
C ARG A 33 6.34 -0.61 12.77
N LEU A 34 7.52 -0.19 13.19
CA LEU A 34 8.72 -0.16 12.35
C LEU A 34 9.54 -1.44 12.57
N PHE A 35 9.85 -2.12 11.48
CA PHE A 35 10.69 -3.31 11.45
C PHE A 35 11.99 -2.98 10.71
N LEU A 36 13.12 -3.31 11.32
CA LEU A 36 14.45 -2.96 10.83
C LEU A 36 15.31 -4.21 10.66
N GLY A 37 16.09 -4.24 9.60
CA GLY A 37 17.20 -5.17 9.45
C GLY A 37 18.48 -4.65 10.12
N SER A 38 19.56 -5.38 9.97
CA SER A 38 20.89 -5.03 10.53
C SER A 38 21.63 -3.95 9.71
N GLY A 39 21.14 -3.62 8.51
CA GLY A 39 21.75 -2.62 7.60
C GLY A 39 21.62 -1.18 8.10
N LYS A 40 22.41 -0.28 7.51
CA LYS A 40 22.29 1.16 7.67
C LYS A 40 21.68 1.76 6.40
N ASN A 41 21.11 2.97 6.51
CA ASN A 41 20.55 3.71 5.37
C ASN A 41 19.50 2.92 4.59
N GLN A 42 18.62 2.20 5.32
CA GLN A 42 17.59 1.32 4.74
C GLN A 42 16.47 2.16 4.09
N PRO A 43 16.19 2.00 2.79
CA PRO A 43 15.01 2.62 2.18
C PRO A 43 13.74 2.17 2.89
N LEU A 44 12.81 3.08 3.13
CA LEU A 44 11.58 2.79 3.86
C LEU A 44 10.48 2.27 2.92
N VAL A 45 9.93 1.11 3.26
CA VAL A 45 8.70 0.59 2.65
C VAL A 45 7.57 0.67 3.68
N VAL A 46 6.47 1.30 3.33
CA VAL A 46 5.27 1.43 4.16
C VAL A 46 4.21 0.47 3.67
N GLY A 47 3.67 -0.36 4.56
CA GLY A 47 2.61 -1.32 4.25
C GLY A 47 1.26 -0.86 4.80
N LEU A 48 0.24 -0.76 3.92
CA LEU A 48 -1.13 -0.38 4.24
C LEU A 48 -2.09 -1.53 3.92
N GLY A 49 -2.86 -1.99 4.93
CA GLY A 49 -3.90 -3.02 4.77
C GLY A 49 -5.14 -2.49 4.07
N GLY A 50 -6.08 -3.37 3.73
CA GLY A 50 -7.34 -3.06 3.06
C GLY A 50 -8.51 -2.84 4.01
N SER A 51 -9.68 -3.29 3.58
CA SER A 51 -10.96 -3.14 4.32
C SER A 51 -11.07 -3.98 5.59
N GLU A 52 -10.15 -4.91 5.80
CA GLU A 52 -10.11 -5.77 7.00
C GLU A 52 -9.80 -4.98 8.28
N GLY A 53 -9.19 -3.82 8.15
CA GLY A 53 -8.77 -3.02 9.31
C GLY A 53 -7.62 -3.65 10.09
N GLY A 54 -7.33 -3.09 11.28
CA GLY A 54 -6.21 -3.51 12.08
C GLY A 54 -4.87 -3.08 11.47
N ASN A 55 -3.76 -3.61 12.03
CA ASN A 55 -2.45 -3.46 11.41
C ASN A 55 -2.09 -4.76 10.68
N ALA A 56 -2.68 -4.96 9.49
CA ALA A 56 -2.56 -6.18 8.72
C ALA A 56 -1.09 -6.59 8.49
N TRP A 57 -0.25 -5.64 8.07
CA TRP A 57 1.16 -5.89 7.78
C TRP A 57 2.02 -6.20 9.01
N ALA A 58 1.54 -5.88 10.22
CA ALA A 58 2.19 -6.28 11.46
C ALA A 58 1.82 -7.70 11.91
N SER A 59 0.78 -8.30 11.31
CA SER A 59 0.30 -9.65 11.64
C SER A 59 1.26 -10.76 11.24
N ASP A 60 1.06 -11.96 11.79
CA ASP A 60 1.80 -13.16 11.42
C ASP A 60 1.51 -13.62 9.99
N TYR A 61 0.32 -13.35 9.48
CA TYR A 61 -0.04 -13.66 8.10
C TYR A 61 0.92 -13.00 7.09
N TRP A 62 1.27 -11.72 7.33
CA TRP A 62 2.18 -10.97 6.47
C TRP A 62 3.65 -11.07 6.86
N LYS A 63 3.97 -11.79 7.95
CA LYS A 63 5.35 -11.89 8.45
C LYS A 63 6.34 -12.33 7.38
N LYS A 64 6.04 -13.42 6.65
CA LYS A 64 6.94 -13.96 5.62
C LYS A 64 7.22 -12.94 4.51
N THR A 65 6.20 -12.22 4.04
CA THR A 65 6.37 -11.21 2.98
C THR A 65 7.12 -9.99 3.51
N ARG A 66 6.80 -9.53 4.72
CA ARG A 66 7.51 -8.43 5.37
C ARG A 66 8.99 -8.75 5.60
N ASP A 67 9.30 -9.96 6.05
CA ASP A 67 10.70 -10.40 6.26
C ASP A 67 11.48 -10.38 4.94
N GLN A 68 10.87 -10.70 3.81
CA GLN A 68 11.51 -10.59 2.50
C GLN A 68 11.90 -9.14 2.12
N PHE A 69 11.16 -8.11 2.55
CA PHE A 69 11.58 -6.72 2.39
C PHE A 69 12.81 -6.44 3.25
N ILE A 70 12.82 -6.88 4.50
CA ILE A 70 13.91 -6.67 5.44
C ILE A 70 15.20 -7.38 4.95
N GLU A 71 15.08 -8.60 4.46
CA GLU A 71 16.19 -9.38 3.88
C GLU A 71 16.81 -8.69 2.65
N ARG A 72 16.01 -7.90 1.91
CA ARG A 72 16.47 -7.08 0.78
C ARG A 72 17.02 -5.71 1.20
N GLY A 73 17.15 -5.46 2.49
CA GLY A 73 17.76 -4.24 3.02
C GLY A 73 16.79 -3.07 3.19
N TYR A 74 15.48 -3.27 3.08
CA TYR A 74 14.49 -2.24 3.40
C TYR A 74 14.19 -2.19 4.90
N ALA A 75 13.92 -0.99 5.41
CA ALA A 75 13.12 -0.82 6.62
C ALA A 75 11.64 -0.99 6.24
N PHE A 76 10.82 -1.59 7.11
CA PHE A 76 9.40 -1.79 6.83
C PHE A 76 8.54 -1.17 7.92
N LEU A 77 7.65 -0.23 7.55
CA LEU A 77 6.68 0.40 8.44
C LEU A 77 5.29 -0.15 8.17
N ALA A 78 4.77 -0.94 9.10
CA ALA A 78 3.40 -1.42 9.07
C ALA A 78 2.48 -0.41 9.75
N ILE A 79 1.43 0.07 9.07
CA ILE A 79 0.48 1.04 9.62
C ILE A 79 -0.94 0.48 9.60
N GLY A 80 -1.57 0.43 10.79
CA GLY A 80 -3.00 0.26 10.97
C GLY A 80 -3.64 1.63 11.15
N TYR A 81 -4.47 2.04 10.21
CA TYR A 81 -5.06 3.38 10.17
C TYR A 81 -6.53 3.42 10.57
N PHE A 82 -7.15 2.25 10.83
CA PHE A 82 -8.45 2.09 11.49
C PHE A 82 -8.57 0.69 12.10
N ALA A 83 -9.55 0.50 12.98
CA ALA A 83 -9.82 -0.76 13.71
C ALA A 83 -8.55 -1.36 14.36
N SER A 84 -7.68 -0.51 14.86
CA SER A 84 -6.46 -0.90 15.60
C SER A 84 -6.21 0.04 16.76
N GLU A 85 -5.43 -0.41 17.73
CA GLU A 85 -5.10 0.39 18.92
C GLU A 85 -4.50 1.75 18.53
N GLY A 86 -5.06 2.82 19.06
CA GLY A 86 -4.62 4.20 18.78
C GLY A 86 -5.12 4.81 17.48
N ALA A 87 -5.87 4.04 16.66
CA ALA A 87 -6.49 4.50 15.43
C ALA A 87 -8.02 4.56 15.56
N PRO A 88 -8.76 5.24 14.67
CA PRO A 88 -10.21 5.22 14.64
C PRO A 88 -10.78 3.80 14.50
N ASP A 89 -11.96 3.54 15.13
CA ASP A 89 -12.60 2.22 15.10
C ASP A 89 -13.11 1.86 13.69
N THR A 90 -13.44 2.85 12.88
CA THR A 90 -14.11 2.65 11.60
C THR A 90 -13.36 3.39 10.48
N LEU A 91 -13.35 2.81 9.29
CA LEU A 91 -12.88 3.50 8.07
C LEU A 91 -13.85 4.64 7.72
N ASN A 92 -13.67 5.78 8.32
CA ASN A 92 -14.53 6.95 8.18
C ASN A 92 -13.75 8.23 8.44
N LYS A 93 -13.61 9.06 7.41
CA LYS A 93 -12.89 10.34 7.48
C LYS A 93 -11.50 10.20 8.11
N ILE A 94 -10.79 9.16 7.70
CA ILE A 94 -9.41 8.94 8.16
C ILE A 94 -8.54 10.11 7.70
N GLU A 95 -7.83 10.72 8.65
CA GLU A 95 -6.90 11.83 8.40
C GLU A 95 -5.62 11.30 7.74
N ILE A 96 -5.46 11.56 6.42
CA ILE A 96 -4.29 11.06 5.69
C ILE A 96 -2.97 11.66 6.21
N GLU A 97 -3.02 12.84 6.81
CA GLU A 97 -1.88 13.46 7.49
C GLU A 97 -1.36 12.65 8.67
N LYS A 98 -2.22 11.94 9.41
CA LYS A 98 -1.79 11.10 10.54
C LYS A 98 -0.95 9.92 10.08
N ILE A 99 -1.27 9.38 8.89
CA ILE A 99 -0.47 8.33 8.28
C ILE A 99 0.88 8.92 7.84
N HIS A 100 0.89 10.11 7.21
CA HIS A 100 2.11 10.78 6.82
C HIS A 100 2.98 11.16 8.02
N ASP A 101 2.40 11.64 9.12
CA ASP A 101 3.12 11.95 10.37
C ASP A 101 3.86 10.70 10.90
N ALA A 102 3.23 9.52 10.84
CA ALA A 102 3.89 8.26 11.23
C ALA A 102 5.05 7.89 10.29
N ILE A 103 4.94 8.18 8.99
CA ILE A 103 6.01 7.98 8.02
C ILE A 103 7.19 8.92 8.33
N VAL A 104 6.91 10.18 8.61
CA VAL A 104 7.94 11.17 9.01
C VAL A 104 8.65 10.72 10.27
N LEU A 105 7.91 10.28 11.29
CA LEU A 105 8.49 9.77 12.54
C LEU A 105 9.37 8.52 12.31
N ALA A 106 8.99 7.62 11.40
CA ALA A 106 9.81 6.46 11.06
C ALA A 106 11.15 6.84 10.40
N ARG A 107 11.16 7.92 9.64
CA ARG A 107 12.38 8.46 8.98
C ARG A 107 13.37 9.09 9.95
N GLU A 108 12.97 9.43 11.18
CA GLU A 108 13.87 9.92 12.23
C GLU A 108 14.78 8.81 12.77
N ASN A 109 14.47 7.54 12.51
CA ASN A 109 15.33 6.44 12.92
C ASN A 109 16.65 6.46 12.14
N PRO A 110 17.82 6.44 12.82
CA PRO A 110 19.14 6.60 12.17
C PRO A 110 19.51 5.45 11.21
N LEU A 111 18.80 4.32 11.23
CA LEU A 111 19.00 3.22 10.30
C LEU A 111 18.19 3.39 9.01
N VAL A 112 17.19 4.29 8.99
CA VAL A 112 16.29 4.52 7.86
C VAL A 112 16.86 5.58 6.93
N ASN A 113 16.73 5.36 5.61
CA ASN A 113 17.00 6.38 4.61
C ASN A 113 15.81 7.33 4.50
N ALA A 114 15.92 8.51 5.11
CA ALA A 114 14.86 9.51 5.14
C ALA A 114 14.44 10.04 3.75
N GLN A 115 15.28 9.88 2.72
CA GLN A 115 15.03 10.36 1.35
C GLN A 115 14.38 9.33 0.43
N ARG A 116 14.18 8.09 0.89
CA ARG A 116 13.67 6.98 0.09
C ARG A 116 12.49 6.33 0.79
N THR A 117 11.27 6.65 0.34
CA THR A 117 10.01 6.09 0.88
C THR A 117 9.14 5.56 -0.23
N ALA A 118 8.84 4.27 -0.18
CA ALA A 118 7.82 3.62 -1.01
C ALA A 118 6.60 3.27 -0.16
N ILE A 119 5.40 3.32 -0.73
CA ILE A 119 4.18 2.84 -0.07
C ILE A 119 3.59 1.69 -0.89
N ILE A 120 3.24 0.60 -0.21
CA ILE A 120 2.52 -0.54 -0.78
C ILE A 120 1.17 -0.63 -0.08
N GLY A 121 0.10 -0.58 -0.84
CA GLY A 121 -1.25 -0.73 -0.32
C GLY A 121 -2.07 -1.74 -1.11
N GLY A 122 -2.91 -2.49 -0.41
CA GLY A 122 -3.84 -3.44 -1.00
C GLY A 122 -5.29 -2.98 -0.86
N SER A 123 -6.11 -3.15 -1.90
CA SER A 123 -7.53 -2.78 -1.87
C SER A 123 -7.71 -1.33 -1.38
N ARG A 124 -8.46 -1.08 -0.30
CA ARG A 124 -8.59 0.28 0.30
C ARG A 124 -7.26 0.90 0.73
N GLY A 125 -6.28 0.08 1.13
CA GLY A 125 -4.91 0.55 1.38
C GLY A 125 -4.18 0.97 0.11
N GLY A 126 -4.55 0.41 -1.04
CA GLY A 126 -4.07 0.85 -2.35
C GLY A 126 -4.57 2.24 -2.72
N ASP A 127 -5.87 2.52 -2.47
CA ASP A 127 -6.45 3.85 -2.64
C ASP A 127 -5.70 4.87 -1.75
N LEU A 128 -5.47 4.50 -0.49
CA LEU A 128 -4.74 5.34 0.47
C LEU A 128 -3.28 5.57 0.05
N ALA A 129 -2.60 4.55 -0.47
CA ALA A 129 -1.23 4.68 -0.98
C ALA A 129 -1.15 5.69 -2.13
N LEU A 130 -2.07 5.60 -3.09
CA LEU A 130 -2.19 6.54 -4.21
C LEU A 130 -2.53 7.96 -3.75
N LEU A 131 -3.43 8.10 -2.77
CA LEU A 131 -3.76 9.40 -2.17
C LEU A 131 -2.52 10.01 -1.51
N LEU A 132 -1.85 9.28 -0.62
CA LEU A 132 -0.64 9.76 0.06
C LEU A 132 0.42 10.20 -0.95
N GLY A 133 0.69 9.40 -1.99
CA GLY A 133 1.64 9.77 -3.05
C GLY A 133 1.22 11.02 -3.82
N SER A 134 -0.10 11.27 -3.98
CA SER A 134 -0.60 12.45 -4.70
C SER A 134 -0.63 13.74 -3.86
N TYR A 135 -0.58 13.62 -2.52
CA TYR A 135 -0.59 14.76 -1.58
C TYR A 135 0.79 15.12 -1.06
N TYR A 136 1.73 14.15 -1.00
CA TYR A 136 3.03 14.32 -0.36
C TYR A 136 4.18 14.00 -1.32
N CYS A 137 4.93 15.02 -1.71
CA CYS A 137 6.03 14.91 -2.68
C CYS A 137 7.28 14.19 -2.14
N ASP A 138 7.35 13.93 -0.85
CA ASP A 138 8.42 13.19 -0.17
C ASP A 138 8.19 11.67 -0.16
N ILE A 139 7.14 11.20 -0.84
CA ILE A 139 6.88 9.78 -1.13
C ILE A 139 7.35 9.50 -2.54
N ASN A 140 8.29 8.56 -2.69
CA ASN A 140 9.10 8.39 -3.90
C ASN A 140 8.74 7.15 -4.74
N CYS A 141 7.78 6.33 -4.32
CA CYS A 141 7.30 5.18 -5.09
C CYS A 141 5.97 4.69 -4.54
N ILE A 142 5.04 4.33 -5.42
CA ILE A 142 3.74 3.76 -5.03
C ILE A 142 3.53 2.40 -5.69
N VAL A 143 3.09 1.44 -4.89
CA VAL A 143 2.58 0.14 -5.34
C VAL A 143 1.14 -0.02 -4.89
N GLY A 144 0.21 -0.04 -5.84
CA GLY A 144 -1.21 -0.29 -5.61
C GLY A 144 -1.60 -1.71 -6.05
N ILE A 145 -2.12 -2.51 -5.12
CA ILE A 145 -2.60 -3.88 -5.40
C ILE A 145 -4.12 -3.87 -5.33
N VAL A 146 -4.80 -4.19 -6.42
CA VAL A 146 -6.27 -4.14 -6.59
C VAL A 146 -6.88 -2.83 -6.09
N ALA A 147 -6.15 -1.73 -6.34
CA ALA A 147 -6.51 -0.38 -5.92
C ALA A 147 -7.57 0.25 -6.84
N SER A 148 -8.37 1.16 -6.29
CA SER A 148 -9.29 1.98 -7.07
C SER A 148 -8.65 3.28 -7.55
N HIS A 149 -9.11 3.76 -8.71
CA HIS A 149 -8.75 5.07 -9.28
C HIS A 149 -9.51 6.24 -8.62
N VAL A 150 -10.52 5.93 -7.82
CA VAL A 150 -11.35 6.90 -7.10
C VAL A 150 -11.44 6.55 -5.63
N SER A 151 -11.77 7.52 -4.79
CA SER A 151 -12.20 7.25 -3.42
C SER A 151 -13.65 6.79 -3.40
N PHE A 152 -13.95 5.83 -2.54
CA PHE A 152 -15.29 5.34 -2.24
C PHE A 152 -15.70 5.72 -0.81
N PRO A 153 -16.97 5.51 -0.40
CA PRO A 153 -17.42 5.85 0.94
C PRO A 153 -16.66 5.12 2.03
N GLY A 154 -16.68 5.70 3.21
CA GLY A 154 -16.28 5.04 4.45
C GLY A 154 -17.25 3.93 4.86
N HIS A 155 -16.83 3.09 5.81
CA HIS A 155 -17.61 1.95 6.32
C HIS A 155 -18.61 2.41 7.42
N THR A 156 -19.42 3.41 7.09
CA THR A 156 -20.52 3.86 7.97
C THR A 156 -21.80 3.09 7.67
N ALA A 157 -22.79 3.15 8.58
CA ALA A 157 -24.05 2.40 8.45
C ALA A 157 -24.77 2.66 7.10
N HIS A 158 -24.61 3.84 6.53
CA HIS A 158 -25.27 4.23 5.28
C HIS A 158 -24.28 4.54 4.14
N PHE A 159 -22.99 4.28 4.30
CA PHE A 159 -21.96 4.62 3.32
C PHE A 159 -22.04 6.06 2.80
N SER A 160 -22.40 7.00 3.68
CA SER A 160 -22.77 8.39 3.33
C SER A 160 -21.67 9.41 3.58
N THR A 161 -20.48 8.94 3.99
CA THR A 161 -19.34 9.81 4.29
C THR A 161 -18.11 9.36 3.52
N SER A 162 -17.17 10.28 3.27
CA SER A 162 -15.86 9.94 2.71
C SER A 162 -15.09 9.01 3.63
N ALA A 163 -14.36 8.05 3.06
CA ALA A 163 -13.38 7.27 3.83
C ALA A 163 -12.22 8.13 4.33
N TRP A 164 -11.86 9.16 3.58
CA TRP A 164 -10.64 9.95 3.75
C TRP A 164 -10.93 11.43 3.99
N GLN A 165 -10.09 12.09 4.78
CA GLN A 165 -10.06 13.55 4.89
C GLN A 165 -8.62 14.06 4.90
N TYR A 166 -8.47 15.33 4.53
CA TYR A 166 -7.21 16.06 4.57
C TYR A 166 -7.41 17.43 5.20
N LYS A 167 -6.66 17.72 6.26
CA LYS A 167 -6.77 18.96 7.05
C LYS A 167 -8.20 19.29 7.47
N GLY A 168 -8.91 18.27 7.96
CA GLY A 168 -10.29 18.39 8.41
C GLY A 168 -11.34 18.46 7.30
N VAL A 169 -10.94 18.44 6.02
CA VAL A 169 -11.85 18.49 4.87
C VAL A 169 -12.01 17.07 4.30
N ALA A 170 -13.25 16.60 4.21
CA ALA A 170 -13.55 15.31 3.59
C ALA A 170 -13.15 15.32 2.11
N LEU A 171 -12.43 14.29 1.67
CA LEU A 171 -12.05 14.15 0.28
C LEU A 171 -13.26 13.72 -0.57
N PRO A 172 -13.37 14.18 -1.84
CA PRO A 172 -14.42 13.73 -2.74
C PRO A 172 -14.41 12.21 -2.88
N TYR A 173 -15.59 11.63 -3.01
CA TYR A 173 -15.76 10.18 -3.18
C TYR A 173 -16.96 9.91 -4.10
N VAL A 174 -17.01 8.71 -4.69
CA VAL A 174 -18.16 8.26 -5.49
C VAL A 174 -19.20 7.68 -4.51
N PRO A 175 -20.38 8.31 -4.36
CA PRO A 175 -21.38 7.88 -3.39
C PRO A 175 -22.12 6.62 -3.84
N VAL A 176 -22.72 5.92 -2.89
CA VAL A 176 -23.73 4.91 -3.18
C VAL A 176 -24.91 5.61 -3.86
N ASN A 177 -25.35 5.07 -5.00
CA ASN A 177 -26.50 5.55 -5.77
C ASN A 177 -27.61 4.49 -5.82
N GLU A 178 -28.80 4.87 -6.27
CA GLU A 178 -29.95 3.97 -6.35
C GLU A 178 -29.68 2.74 -7.21
N GLU A 179 -28.90 2.88 -8.29
CA GLU A 179 -28.56 1.77 -9.18
C GLU A 179 -27.67 0.72 -8.52
N SER A 180 -26.88 1.10 -7.51
CA SER A 180 -25.99 0.18 -6.79
C SER A 180 -26.71 -0.61 -5.68
N VAL A 181 -27.86 -0.15 -5.20
CA VAL A 181 -28.58 -0.76 -4.08
C VAL A 181 -28.96 -2.22 -4.34
N PRO A 182 -29.51 -2.63 -5.51
CA PRO A 182 -29.84 -4.03 -5.77
C PRO A 182 -28.63 -4.97 -5.71
N ALA A 183 -27.45 -4.51 -6.15
CA ALA A 183 -26.21 -5.28 -6.09
C ALA A 183 -25.71 -5.40 -4.64
N LEU A 184 -25.74 -4.30 -3.86
CA LEU A 184 -25.40 -4.32 -2.43
C LEU A 184 -26.29 -5.28 -1.64
N MET A 185 -27.59 -5.29 -1.90
CA MET A 185 -28.54 -6.22 -1.24
C MET A 185 -28.21 -7.68 -1.55
N LYS A 186 -27.68 -7.98 -2.74
CA LYS A 186 -27.23 -9.31 -3.15
C LYS A 186 -25.80 -9.65 -2.71
N ARG A 187 -25.12 -8.71 -2.07
CA ARG A 187 -23.69 -8.80 -1.74
C ARG A 187 -22.78 -8.92 -2.97
N ASP A 188 -23.25 -8.46 -4.11
CA ASP A 188 -22.47 -8.31 -5.33
C ASP A 188 -21.70 -7.00 -5.26
N LEU A 189 -20.53 -7.04 -4.64
CA LEU A 189 -19.70 -5.85 -4.43
C LEU A 189 -19.21 -5.27 -5.75
N ARG A 190 -18.78 -6.12 -6.67
CA ARG A 190 -18.32 -5.69 -8.00
C ARG A 190 -19.43 -4.96 -8.76
N GLY A 191 -20.60 -5.58 -8.85
CA GLY A 191 -21.76 -4.95 -9.49
C GLY A 191 -22.16 -3.64 -8.83
N ALA A 192 -22.03 -3.53 -7.50
CA ALA A 192 -22.28 -2.26 -6.79
C ALA A 192 -21.28 -1.18 -7.18
N PHE A 193 -19.97 -1.47 -7.20
CA PHE A 193 -18.96 -0.50 -7.64
C PHE A 193 -19.13 -0.10 -9.10
N GLU A 194 -19.43 -1.05 -9.99
CA GLU A 194 -19.72 -0.75 -11.40
C GLU A 194 -20.95 0.16 -11.56
N ALA A 195 -22.01 -0.06 -10.78
CA ALA A 195 -23.19 0.82 -10.77
C ALA A 195 -22.88 2.21 -10.22
N MET A 196 -22.11 2.30 -9.12
CA MET A 196 -21.68 3.60 -8.57
C MET A 196 -20.85 4.41 -9.58
N LEU A 197 -19.98 3.76 -10.34
CA LEU A 197 -19.11 4.39 -11.35
C LEU A 197 -19.84 4.88 -12.61
N LYS A 198 -21.15 4.61 -12.76
CA LYS A 198 -21.96 5.22 -13.81
C LYS A 198 -22.21 6.72 -13.56
N ASP A 199 -22.08 7.19 -12.32
CA ASP A 199 -22.02 8.62 -12.00
C ASP A 199 -20.64 9.18 -12.41
N THR A 200 -20.53 9.55 -13.68
CA THR A 200 -19.29 10.07 -14.26
C THR A 200 -18.86 11.41 -13.66
N VAL A 201 -19.79 12.18 -13.11
CA VAL A 201 -19.49 13.47 -12.44
C VAL A 201 -18.84 13.19 -11.09
N ALA A 202 -19.42 12.29 -10.30
CA ALA A 202 -18.83 11.87 -9.02
C ALA A 202 -17.48 11.19 -9.25
N GLU A 203 -17.36 10.29 -10.23
CA GLU A 203 -16.11 9.63 -10.62
C GLU A 203 -15.01 10.65 -10.95
N LYS A 204 -15.29 11.64 -11.80
CA LYS A 204 -14.35 12.69 -12.18
C LYS A 204 -13.88 13.51 -10.98
N ASN A 205 -14.80 13.84 -10.07
CA ASN A 205 -14.49 14.63 -8.88
C ASN A 205 -13.66 13.84 -7.86
N ALA A 206 -13.95 12.54 -7.71
CA ALA A 206 -13.28 11.63 -6.77
C ALA A 206 -12.00 11.01 -7.31
N PHE A 207 -11.63 11.26 -8.58
CA PHE A 207 -10.46 10.65 -9.21
C PHE A 207 -9.17 11.05 -8.48
N ILE A 208 -8.41 10.07 -8.01
CA ILE A 208 -7.13 10.28 -7.32
C ILE A 208 -6.12 10.86 -8.32
N LYS A 209 -5.45 11.94 -7.94
CA LYS A 209 -4.56 12.71 -8.81
C LYS A 209 -3.20 12.00 -8.98
N VAL A 210 -3.21 10.79 -9.53
CA VAL A 210 -2.02 9.94 -9.69
C VAL A 210 -0.90 10.62 -10.47
N GLU A 211 -1.20 11.56 -11.34
CA GLU A 211 -0.24 12.39 -12.08
C GLU A 211 0.57 13.34 -11.19
N ARG A 212 0.18 13.51 -9.92
CA ARG A 212 0.93 14.32 -8.95
C ARG A 212 1.93 13.52 -8.11
N ILE A 213 1.93 12.19 -8.25
CA ILE A 213 2.86 11.32 -7.53
C ILE A 213 4.30 11.66 -7.95
N ASN A 214 5.18 11.80 -6.97
CA ASN A 214 6.58 12.19 -7.18
C ASN A 214 7.50 10.95 -7.22
N GLY A 215 7.21 9.99 -8.10
CA GLY A 215 8.01 8.77 -8.23
C GLY A 215 7.31 7.68 -9.04
N PRO A 216 7.97 6.53 -9.25
CA PRO A 216 7.41 5.40 -9.97
C PRO A 216 6.09 4.89 -9.40
N VAL A 217 5.20 4.42 -10.29
CA VAL A 217 3.90 3.85 -9.94
C VAL A 217 3.78 2.43 -10.49
N PHE A 218 3.48 1.48 -9.62
CA PHE A 218 3.22 0.10 -9.99
C PHE A 218 1.83 -0.35 -9.55
N LEU A 219 1.03 -0.85 -10.50
CA LEU A 219 -0.29 -1.38 -10.21
C LEU A 219 -0.37 -2.86 -10.53
N LEU A 220 -0.88 -3.64 -9.58
CA LEU A 220 -1.32 -5.01 -9.79
C LEU A 220 -2.84 -5.08 -9.69
N SER A 221 -3.50 -5.68 -10.67
CA SER A 221 -4.95 -5.89 -10.66
C SER A 221 -5.31 -7.33 -10.92
N ALA A 222 -6.56 -7.71 -10.71
CA ALA A 222 -7.09 -9.03 -10.97
C ALA A 222 -8.09 -9.00 -12.14
N THR A 223 -7.95 -9.94 -13.09
CA THR A 223 -8.83 -10.00 -14.29
C THR A 223 -10.24 -10.49 -13.97
N LYS A 224 -10.38 -11.29 -12.90
CA LYS A 224 -11.64 -11.87 -12.42
C LYS A 224 -11.98 -11.39 -11.02
N ASP A 225 -11.65 -10.13 -10.72
CA ASP A 225 -11.88 -9.52 -9.42
C ASP A 225 -13.37 -9.45 -9.10
N GLU A 226 -13.79 -10.17 -8.07
CA GLU A 226 -15.19 -10.28 -7.62
C GLU A 226 -15.60 -9.17 -6.64
N VAL A 227 -14.62 -8.39 -6.17
CA VAL A 227 -14.85 -7.30 -5.21
C VAL A 227 -15.03 -5.97 -5.93
N CYS A 228 -14.14 -5.65 -6.88
CA CYS A 228 -14.21 -4.41 -7.65
C CYS A 228 -13.62 -4.61 -9.05
N PRO A 229 -13.94 -3.76 -10.04
CA PRO A 229 -13.37 -3.86 -11.38
C PRO A 229 -11.92 -3.36 -11.42
N SER A 230 -11.00 -3.97 -10.60
CA SER A 230 -9.66 -3.44 -10.35
C SER A 230 -8.81 -3.30 -11.62
N GLN A 231 -8.97 -4.18 -12.61
CA GLN A 231 -8.25 -4.07 -13.88
C GLN A 231 -8.67 -2.77 -14.63
N GLN A 232 -9.97 -2.54 -14.79
CA GLN A 232 -10.49 -1.35 -15.47
C GLN A 232 -10.12 -0.07 -14.71
N MET A 233 -10.12 -0.12 -13.37
CA MET A 233 -9.69 1.00 -12.53
C MET A 233 -8.20 1.29 -12.71
N ALA A 234 -7.36 0.27 -12.79
CA ALA A 234 -5.93 0.43 -13.06
C ALA A 234 -5.67 0.99 -14.46
N ASP A 235 -6.41 0.51 -15.49
CA ASP A 235 -6.29 1.01 -16.86
C ASP A 235 -6.62 2.51 -16.95
N LYS A 236 -7.65 2.98 -16.22
CA LYS A 236 -7.99 4.43 -16.13
C LYS A 236 -6.85 5.23 -15.49
N MET A 237 -6.17 4.69 -14.48
CA MET A 237 -5.00 5.34 -13.87
C MET A 237 -3.82 5.40 -14.85
N MET A 238 -3.53 4.30 -15.57
CA MET A 238 -2.48 4.29 -16.60
C MET A 238 -2.77 5.29 -17.71
N GLN A 239 -4.02 5.37 -18.17
CA GLN A 239 -4.45 6.36 -19.16
C GLN A 239 -4.20 7.78 -18.65
N ARG A 240 -4.61 8.09 -17.41
CA ARG A 240 -4.42 9.41 -16.81
C ARG A 240 -2.94 9.78 -16.69
N LEU A 241 -2.07 8.86 -16.30
CA LEU A 241 -0.62 9.09 -16.26
C LEU A 241 -0.08 9.42 -17.65
N LYS A 242 -0.50 8.68 -18.68
CA LYS A 242 -0.13 8.91 -20.07
C LYS A 242 -0.60 10.28 -20.58
N GLU A 243 -1.86 10.62 -20.36
CA GLU A 243 -2.47 11.90 -20.79
C GLU A 243 -1.79 13.11 -20.14
N ASN A 244 -1.30 12.97 -18.90
CA ASN A 244 -0.60 14.01 -18.18
C ASN A 244 0.94 13.97 -18.38
N GLN A 245 1.44 13.18 -19.32
CA GLN A 245 2.88 13.06 -19.63
C GLN A 245 3.73 12.80 -18.38
N PHE A 246 3.26 11.84 -17.54
CA PHE A 246 3.92 11.52 -16.28
C PHE A 246 5.39 11.15 -16.46
N ASN A 247 6.28 11.80 -15.69
CA ASN A 247 7.72 11.77 -15.92
C ASN A 247 8.45 10.57 -15.32
N TYR A 248 7.77 9.76 -14.48
CA TYR A 248 8.39 8.61 -13.82
C TYR A 248 7.95 7.30 -14.47
N PRO A 249 8.72 6.20 -14.27
CA PRO A 249 8.28 4.88 -14.69
C PRO A 249 6.92 4.51 -14.09
N TYR A 250 6.01 3.99 -14.91
CA TYR A 250 4.75 3.45 -14.44
C TYR A 250 4.41 2.17 -15.19
N GLN A 251 3.82 1.22 -14.48
CA GLN A 251 3.50 -0.09 -15.02
C GLN A 251 2.23 -0.63 -14.38
N HIS A 252 1.40 -1.32 -15.18
CA HIS A 252 0.28 -2.11 -14.73
C HIS A 252 0.44 -3.55 -15.19
N VAL A 253 0.17 -4.50 -14.29
CA VAL A 253 0.12 -5.93 -14.59
C VAL A 253 -1.22 -6.48 -14.09
N ALA A 254 -2.02 -7.01 -15.00
CA ALA A 254 -3.25 -7.69 -14.68
C ALA A 254 -2.97 -9.20 -14.45
N ILE A 255 -3.29 -9.70 -13.26
CA ILE A 255 -3.09 -11.09 -12.86
C ILE A 255 -4.38 -11.85 -13.11
N GLU A 256 -4.27 -13.03 -13.72
CA GLU A 256 -5.44 -13.90 -13.89
C GLU A 256 -5.90 -14.46 -12.54
N GLY A 257 -7.11 -14.13 -12.13
CA GLY A 257 -7.70 -14.60 -10.86
C GLY A 257 -8.59 -13.56 -10.20
N GLY A 258 -9.07 -13.88 -9.01
CA GLY A 258 -9.92 -13.02 -8.17
C GLY A 258 -9.12 -11.98 -7.37
N HIS A 259 -9.85 -11.21 -6.53
CA HIS A 259 -9.31 -10.07 -5.75
C HIS A 259 -8.04 -10.39 -4.94
N ALA A 260 -7.94 -11.60 -4.39
CA ALA A 260 -6.81 -12.02 -3.57
C ALA A 260 -5.59 -12.51 -4.37
N GLU A 261 -5.72 -12.79 -5.68
CA GLU A 261 -4.65 -13.42 -6.46
C GLU A 261 -3.41 -12.53 -6.61
N PRO A 262 -3.51 -11.21 -6.89
CA PRO A 262 -2.33 -10.34 -7.01
C PRO A 262 -1.43 -10.32 -5.79
N PHE A 263 -1.96 -10.58 -4.60
CA PHE A 263 -1.17 -10.64 -3.36
C PHE A 263 -0.23 -11.86 -3.27
N LYS A 264 -0.32 -12.79 -4.18
CA LYS A 264 0.62 -13.93 -4.29
C LYS A 264 1.83 -13.62 -5.19
N HIS A 265 1.82 -12.46 -5.86
CA HIS A 265 2.81 -12.11 -6.89
C HIS A 265 3.81 -11.04 -6.45
N PHE A 266 4.25 -11.06 -5.17
CA PHE A 266 5.20 -10.09 -4.62
C PHE A 266 6.57 -10.07 -5.33
N LYS A 267 6.91 -11.15 -6.04
CA LYS A 267 8.11 -11.10 -6.89
C LYS A 267 8.07 -9.93 -7.88
N LEU A 268 6.93 -9.65 -8.49
CA LEU A 268 6.78 -8.51 -9.41
C LEU A 268 6.97 -7.16 -8.70
N VAL A 269 6.52 -7.06 -7.44
CA VAL A 269 6.72 -5.87 -6.61
C VAL A 269 8.20 -5.68 -6.32
N PHE A 270 8.91 -6.74 -5.92
CA PHE A 270 10.34 -6.66 -5.65
C PHE A 270 11.14 -6.28 -6.90
N ASP A 271 10.87 -6.93 -8.04
CA ASP A 271 11.52 -6.64 -9.32
C ASP A 271 11.30 -5.16 -9.72
N PHE A 272 10.09 -4.62 -9.50
CA PHE A 272 9.79 -3.22 -9.79
C PHE A 272 10.54 -2.26 -8.87
N LEU A 273 10.56 -2.53 -7.56
CA LEU A 273 11.27 -1.70 -6.58
C LEU A 273 12.78 -1.70 -6.82
N GLU A 274 13.38 -2.86 -7.09
CA GLU A 274 14.82 -2.96 -7.40
C GLU A 274 15.18 -2.13 -8.64
N LYS A 275 14.35 -2.15 -9.67
CA LYS A 275 14.62 -1.45 -10.93
C LYS A 275 14.40 0.06 -10.86
N ASN A 276 13.39 0.51 -10.10
CA ASN A 276 12.86 1.87 -10.23
C ASN A 276 12.91 2.70 -8.95
N PHE A 277 13.16 2.08 -7.79
CA PHE A 277 13.11 2.78 -6.50
C PHE A 277 14.46 2.78 -5.78
N LEU A 278 15.33 1.78 -5.96
CA LEU A 278 16.67 1.72 -5.33
C LEU A 278 17.74 2.59 -6.05
#